data_e844d9a37a80fcef0d2cbb4a7b1e3612
#
_entry.id   e844d9a37a80fcef0d2cbb4a7b1e3612
#
_cell.length_a   1.000
_cell.length_b   1.000
_cell.length_c   1.000
_cell.angle_alpha   90.00
_cell.angle_beta   90.00
_cell.angle_gamma   90.00
#
_symmetry.space_group_name_H-M   'P 1'
#
loop_
_entity.id
_entity.type
_entity.pdbx_description
1 polymer ?
#
loop_
_entity_poly.entity_id
_entity_poly.type
_entity_poly.pdbx_seq_one_letter_code
_entity_poly.pdbx_strand_id
1 'polypeptide(L)'
;MRLGLHALGIGSGAKRDVIDAVASAAEHAGFATLWSGEHVVMVDESASPYPYSEDGRIAVAAEADWLDPMIGLSFAAAATSTIGIATGVLLLPEHNPVLMAKQAASLDTLSGGRLTLGIGVGWSREEFDALGVPFERRSARTAEYAEAIRTLWHDDVASFSGEFVRFDSVRVNPKPLRDRHIPIVLGGNSDAALRRVADWGDGWYGFNVDGPTTVARLVATIRAFCEERSRDATALRLAVALRDPQPSDLEELAALGIDELVLVAGPPDDAHAAADWVNELAAQWLPALS
;
A
#
# COMPACT_ATOMS: atom_id res chain seq x y z
N MET A 1 3.20 12.78 -13.64
CA MET A 1 2.48 12.22 -12.45
C MET A 1 1.42 11.24 -12.94
N ARG A 2 0.95 10.30 -12.11
CA ARG A 2 -0.05 9.28 -12.46
C ARG A 2 -1.21 9.34 -11.47
N LEU A 3 -2.33 8.67 -11.80
CA LEU A 3 -3.46 8.49 -10.89
C LEU A 3 -3.58 7.02 -10.48
N GLY A 4 -3.68 6.76 -9.18
CA GLY A 4 -4.08 5.49 -8.60
C GLY A 4 -5.49 5.55 -8.05
N LEU A 5 -6.10 4.39 -7.83
CA LEU A 5 -7.42 4.26 -7.25
C LEU A 5 -7.40 3.28 -6.07
N HIS A 6 -7.75 3.76 -4.89
CA HIS A 6 -7.88 2.94 -3.67
C HIS A 6 -9.37 2.75 -3.38
N ALA A 7 -9.94 1.72 -3.99
CA ALA A 7 -11.39 1.47 -4.01
C ALA A 7 -11.76 0.00 -3.73
N LEU A 8 -10.76 -0.89 -3.63
CA LEU A 8 -10.99 -2.33 -3.53
C LEU A 8 -10.85 -2.84 -2.11
N GLY A 9 -11.59 -3.91 -1.83
CA GLY A 9 -11.44 -4.71 -0.62
C GLY A 9 -12.25 -4.26 0.59
N ILE A 10 -12.94 -3.11 0.55
CA ILE A 10 -13.66 -2.54 1.70
C ILE A 10 -15.11 -2.25 1.31
N GLY A 11 -16.07 -2.67 2.14
CA GLY A 11 -17.49 -2.45 1.94
C GLY A 11 -17.97 -2.95 0.57
N SER A 12 -18.57 -2.06 -0.23
CA SER A 12 -18.99 -2.38 -1.61
C SER A 12 -17.85 -2.88 -2.50
N GLY A 13 -16.65 -2.37 -2.29
CA GLY A 13 -15.43 -2.82 -2.98
C GLY A 13 -14.95 -4.23 -2.61
N ALA A 14 -15.60 -4.89 -1.63
CA ALA A 14 -15.30 -6.28 -1.23
C ALA A 14 -16.09 -7.34 -2.02
N LYS A 15 -16.95 -6.94 -2.96
CA LYS A 15 -17.73 -7.86 -3.80
C LYS A 15 -16.95 -8.24 -5.05
N ARG A 16 -16.98 -9.51 -5.43
CA ARG A 16 -16.24 -10.03 -6.58
C ARG A 16 -16.58 -9.31 -7.88
N ASP A 17 -17.85 -9.17 -8.18
CA ASP A 17 -18.33 -8.54 -9.42
C ASP A 17 -17.99 -7.04 -9.49
N VAL A 18 -17.98 -6.37 -8.34
CA VAL A 18 -17.53 -4.97 -8.19
C VAL A 18 -16.00 -4.88 -8.39
N ILE A 19 -15.22 -5.80 -7.82
CA ILE A 19 -13.76 -5.86 -8.04
C ILE A 19 -13.45 -6.00 -9.53
N ASP A 20 -14.10 -6.97 -10.22
CA ASP A 20 -13.89 -7.23 -11.64
C ASP A 20 -14.26 -5.99 -12.48
N ALA A 21 -15.40 -5.33 -12.17
CA ALA A 21 -15.86 -4.13 -12.87
C ALA A 21 -14.94 -2.92 -12.66
N VAL A 22 -14.59 -2.62 -11.41
CA VAL A 22 -13.69 -1.50 -11.06
C VAL A 22 -12.32 -1.71 -11.68
N ALA A 23 -11.74 -2.91 -11.55
CA ALA A 23 -10.41 -3.20 -12.06
C ALA A 23 -10.33 -3.05 -13.58
N SER A 24 -11.30 -3.64 -14.29
CA SER A 24 -11.36 -3.55 -15.77
C SER A 24 -11.60 -2.11 -16.23
N ALA A 25 -12.55 -1.39 -15.62
CA ALA A 25 -12.83 0.00 -15.96
C ALA A 25 -11.63 0.92 -15.68
N ALA A 26 -10.95 0.75 -14.54
CA ALA A 26 -9.78 1.55 -14.19
C ALA A 26 -8.61 1.34 -15.16
N GLU A 27 -8.37 0.09 -15.58
CA GLU A 27 -7.36 -0.21 -16.60
C GLU A 27 -7.71 0.44 -17.94
N HIS A 28 -8.95 0.31 -18.42
CA HIS A 28 -9.39 0.89 -19.69
C HIS A 28 -9.37 2.42 -19.67
N ALA A 29 -9.71 3.02 -18.54
CA ALA A 29 -9.71 4.46 -18.36
C ALA A 29 -8.30 5.07 -18.28
N GLY A 30 -7.28 4.27 -17.93
CA GLY A 30 -5.89 4.71 -17.85
C GLY A 30 -5.41 5.06 -16.44
N PHE A 31 -6.06 4.56 -15.40
CA PHE A 31 -5.48 4.59 -14.05
C PHE A 31 -4.20 3.75 -14.00
N ALA A 32 -3.25 4.18 -13.17
CA ALA A 32 -1.93 3.55 -13.12
C ALA A 32 -1.88 2.36 -12.15
N THR A 33 -2.60 2.44 -11.03
CA THR A 33 -2.49 1.45 -9.94
C THR A 33 -3.81 1.31 -9.19
N LEU A 34 -4.17 0.08 -8.86
CA LEU A 34 -5.24 -0.26 -7.92
C LEU A 34 -4.64 -0.54 -6.54
N TRP A 35 -5.16 0.13 -5.52
CA TRP A 35 -4.71 0.01 -4.15
C TRP A 35 -5.78 -0.66 -3.28
N SER A 36 -5.34 -1.48 -2.32
CA SER A 36 -6.20 -2.11 -1.32
C SER A 36 -5.53 -2.09 0.05
N GLY A 37 -6.24 -1.60 1.07
CA GLY A 37 -5.74 -1.55 2.46
C GLY A 37 -6.03 -2.82 3.24
N GLU A 38 -5.48 -2.90 4.45
CA GLU A 38 -5.67 -4.04 5.35
C GLU A 38 -6.14 -3.62 6.74
N HIS A 39 -7.09 -4.38 7.23
CA HIS A 39 -7.28 -4.74 8.64
C HIS A 39 -7.62 -6.23 8.67
N VAL A 40 -6.88 -7.00 9.48
CA VAL A 40 -7.12 -8.45 9.63
C VAL A 40 -8.38 -8.69 10.45
N VAL A 41 -8.57 -7.86 11.47
CA VAL A 41 -9.80 -7.82 12.28
C VAL A 41 -10.20 -6.38 12.55
N MET A 42 -11.50 -6.10 12.53
CA MET A 42 -12.04 -4.83 13.01
C MET A 42 -12.46 -4.99 14.47
N VAL A 43 -12.24 -3.95 15.27
CA VAL A 43 -12.53 -3.94 16.71
C VAL A 43 -13.69 -2.99 16.97
N ASP A 44 -14.78 -3.51 17.56
CA ASP A 44 -16.00 -2.73 17.84
C ASP A 44 -15.71 -1.55 18.77
N GLU A 45 -14.96 -1.79 19.85
CA GLU A 45 -14.58 -0.76 20.82
C GLU A 45 -13.05 -0.71 20.95
N SER A 46 -12.40 0.05 20.07
CA SER A 46 -10.95 0.25 20.11
C SER A 46 -10.58 1.36 21.09
N ALA A 47 -9.65 1.07 22.00
CA ALA A 47 -9.01 2.07 22.85
C ALA A 47 -7.79 2.72 22.14
N SER A 48 -7.26 2.07 21.13
CA SER A 48 -6.16 2.60 20.31
C SER A 48 -6.66 3.71 19.39
N PRO A 49 -6.09 4.94 19.43
CA PRO A 49 -6.55 6.01 18.57
C PRO A 49 -6.09 5.78 17.12
N TYR A 50 -7.00 5.95 16.16
CA TYR A 50 -6.68 5.93 14.73
C TYR A 50 -5.83 7.15 14.36
N PRO A 51 -4.65 6.96 13.76
CA PRO A 51 -3.68 8.05 13.58
C PRO A 51 -4.03 9.05 12.46
N TYR A 52 -5.07 8.80 11.67
CA TYR A 52 -5.43 9.59 10.49
C TYR A 52 -6.78 10.33 10.62
N SER A 53 -7.37 10.36 11.81
CA SER A 53 -8.57 11.14 12.11
C SER A 53 -8.37 12.00 13.36
N GLU A 54 -9.08 13.12 13.44
CA GLU A 54 -8.99 14.04 14.60
C GLU A 54 -9.66 13.46 15.85
N ASP A 55 -10.73 12.69 15.65
CA ASP A 55 -11.49 12.03 16.72
C ASP A 55 -10.88 10.68 17.17
N GLY A 56 -9.78 10.25 16.53
CA GLY A 56 -9.12 8.97 16.80
C GLY A 56 -9.91 7.75 16.36
N ARG A 57 -10.93 7.89 15.50
CA ARG A 57 -11.77 6.78 15.02
C ARG A 57 -11.54 6.52 13.54
N ILE A 58 -11.56 5.24 13.17
CA ILE A 58 -11.59 4.85 11.76
C ILE A 58 -13.00 5.12 11.20
N ALA A 59 -13.07 5.67 9.99
CA ALA A 59 -14.35 6.03 9.36
C ALA A 59 -15.12 4.80 8.82
N VAL A 60 -14.50 3.63 8.78
CA VAL A 60 -15.13 2.39 8.33
C VAL A 60 -15.82 1.72 9.51
N ALA A 61 -17.09 1.31 9.34
CA ALA A 61 -17.83 0.58 10.36
C ALA A 61 -17.17 -0.80 10.65
N ALA A 62 -17.21 -1.24 11.91
CA ALA A 62 -16.60 -2.51 12.30
C ALA A 62 -17.23 -3.72 11.62
N GLU A 63 -18.51 -3.63 11.25
CA GLU A 63 -19.27 -4.66 10.55
C GLU A 63 -19.03 -4.68 9.03
N ALA A 64 -18.29 -3.70 8.48
CA ALA A 64 -18.04 -3.66 7.05
C ALA A 64 -17.17 -4.84 6.61
N ASP A 65 -17.51 -5.42 5.47
CA ASP A 65 -16.64 -6.40 4.84
C ASP A 65 -15.27 -5.78 4.54
N TRP A 66 -14.20 -6.46 4.95
CA TRP A 66 -12.83 -6.07 4.65
C TRP A 66 -12.04 -7.29 4.21
N LEU A 67 -11.71 -7.37 2.93
CA LEU A 67 -10.97 -8.49 2.37
C LEU A 67 -9.49 -8.41 2.71
N ASP A 68 -8.86 -9.57 2.84
CA ASP A 68 -7.40 -9.68 2.76
C ASP A 68 -6.93 -9.04 1.43
N PRO A 69 -5.99 -8.05 1.47
CA PRO A 69 -5.59 -7.31 0.28
C PRO A 69 -4.89 -8.20 -0.76
N MET A 70 -4.14 -9.22 -0.33
CA MET A 70 -3.47 -10.13 -1.27
C MET A 70 -4.48 -10.98 -2.04
N ILE A 71 -5.58 -11.37 -1.38
CA ILE A 71 -6.68 -12.11 -2.02
C ILE A 71 -7.47 -11.17 -2.95
N GLY A 72 -7.91 -10.01 -2.47
CA GLY A 72 -8.66 -9.05 -3.28
C GLY A 72 -7.89 -8.59 -4.52
N LEU A 73 -6.62 -8.25 -4.37
CA LEU A 73 -5.74 -7.86 -5.48
C LEU A 73 -5.45 -9.01 -6.46
N SER A 74 -5.53 -10.27 -6.03
CA SER A 74 -5.40 -11.41 -6.95
C SER A 74 -6.58 -11.48 -7.94
N PHE A 75 -7.80 -11.14 -7.50
CA PHE A 75 -8.95 -11.03 -8.39
C PHE A 75 -8.80 -9.85 -9.35
N ALA A 76 -8.38 -8.69 -8.87
CA ALA A 76 -8.11 -7.53 -9.71
C ALA A 76 -7.00 -7.83 -10.75
N ALA A 77 -5.94 -8.54 -10.35
CA ALA A 77 -4.87 -8.96 -11.24
C ALA A 77 -5.35 -9.90 -12.34
N ALA A 78 -6.29 -10.82 -12.02
CA ALA A 78 -6.87 -11.75 -12.98
C ALA A 78 -7.82 -11.06 -13.98
N ALA A 79 -8.47 -9.96 -13.60
CA ALA A 79 -9.36 -9.16 -14.45
C ALA A 79 -8.62 -8.15 -15.35
N THR A 80 -7.30 -7.98 -15.17
CA THR A 80 -6.50 -6.93 -15.82
C THR A 80 -5.17 -7.47 -16.37
N SER A 81 -4.50 -6.67 -17.20
CA SER A 81 -3.25 -7.09 -17.85
C SER A 81 -2.08 -6.10 -17.65
N THR A 82 -2.35 -4.82 -17.41
CA THR A 82 -1.34 -3.75 -17.43
C THR A 82 -1.35 -2.88 -16.18
N ILE A 83 -2.52 -2.61 -15.60
CA ILE A 83 -2.63 -1.76 -14.41
C ILE A 83 -1.84 -2.34 -13.23
N GLY A 84 -1.11 -1.50 -12.52
CA GLY A 84 -0.41 -1.89 -11.30
C GLY A 84 -1.39 -2.30 -10.18
N ILE A 85 -0.94 -3.15 -9.29
CA ILE A 85 -1.66 -3.53 -8.08
C ILE A 85 -0.78 -3.26 -6.87
N ALA A 86 -1.35 -2.72 -5.79
CA ALA A 86 -0.59 -2.32 -4.62
C ALA A 86 -1.38 -2.51 -3.32
N THR A 87 -0.69 -2.93 -2.26
CA THR A 87 -1.28 -2.86 -0.93
C THR A 87 -1.13 -1.45 -0.35
N GLY A 88 -2.18 -0.90 0.21
CA GLY A 88 -2.19 0.48 0.69
C GLY A 88 -2.80 0.69 2.07
N VAL A 89 -2.26 0.09 3.14
CA VAL A 89 -1.05 -0.72 3.25
C VAL A 89 -1.34 -2.07 3.93
N LEU A 90 -0.47 -3.05 3.71
CA LEU A 90 -0.47 -4.31 4.44
C LEU A 90 0.27 -4.12 5.79
N LEU A 91 -0.27 -4.67 6.88
CA LEU A 91 0.28 -4.53 8.23
C LEU A 91 1.34 -5.61 8.49
N LEU A 92 2.52 -5.46 7.89
CA LEU A 92 3.55 -6.51 7.82
C LEU A 92 3.91 -7.17 9.17
N PRO A 93 4.01 -6.47 10.32
CA PRO A 93 4.39 -7.11 11.58
C PRO A 93 3.33 -8.09 12.13
N GLU A 94 2.12 -8.09 11.57
CA GLU A 94 1.03 -9.00 11.92
C GLU A 94 1.10 -10.33 11.17
N HIS A 95 1.93 -10.42 10.14
CA HIS A 95 2.09 -11.58 9.27
C HIS A 95 3.34 -12.40 9.59
N ASN A 96 3.35 -13.66 9.13
CA ASN A 96 4.58 -14.44 9.04
C ASN A 96 5.37 -14.00 7.80
N PRO A 97 6.63 -13.50 7.93
CA PRO A 97 7.37 -12.93 6.81
C PRO A 97 7.74 -13.96 5.75
N VAL A 98 7.94 -15.24 6.11
CA VAL A 98 8.24 -16.30 5.13
C VAL A 98 7.02 -16.60 4.27
N LEU A 99 5.82 -16.65 4.89
CA LEU A 99 4.57 -16.83 4.17
C LEU A 99 4.29 -15.61 3.29
N MET A 100 4.48 -14.40 3.81
CA MET A 100 4.28 -13.16 3.05
C MET A 100 5.22 -13.07 1.84
N ALA A 101 6.50 -13.45 2.00
CA ALA A 101 7.45 -13.52 0.87
C ALA A 101 6.93 -14.44 -0.24
N LYS A 102 6.35 -15.59 0.14
CA LYS A 102 5.76 -16.55 -0.79
C LYS A 102 4.51 -16.01 -1.49
N GLN A 103 3.60 -15.41 -0.73
CA GLN A 103 2.34 -14.85 -1.26
C GLN A 103 2.63 -13.71 -2.24
N ALA A 104 3.49 -12.75 -1.84
CA ALA A 104 3.84 -11.62 -2.68
C ALA A 104 4.55 -12.06 -3.99
N ALA A 105 5.53 -12.96 -3.92
CA ALA A 105 6.18 -13.49 -5.12
C ALA A 105 5.23 -14.28 -6.03
N SER A 106 4.23 -14.97 -5.46
CA SER A 106 3.20 -15.66 -6.24
C SER A 106 2.29 -14.67 -6.96
N LEU A 107 1.81 -13.64 -6.25
CA LEU A 107 0.96 -12.61 -6.85
C LEU A 107 1.73 -11.79 -7.88
N ASP A 108 3.01 -11.46 -7.63
CA ASP A 108 3.87 -10.79 -8.60
C ASP A 108 4.01 -11.60 -9.89
N THR A 109 4.24 -12.91 -9.77
CA THR A 109 4.32 -13.82 -10.92
C THR A 109 2.99 -13.88 -11.68
N LEU A 110 1.87 -14.06 -10.98
CA LEU A 110 0.53 -14.17 -11.60
C LEU A 110 0.07 -12.86 -12.24
N SER A 111 0.47 -11.73 -11.67
CA SER A 111 0.18 -10.41 -12.23
C SER A 111 1.15 -9.97 -13.34
N GLY A 112 2.20 -10.74 -13.66
CA GLY A 112 3.21 -10.35 -14.64
C GLY A 112 4.15 -9.24 -14.16
N GLY A 113 4.47 -9.20 -12.85
CA GLY A 113 5.40 -8.23 -12.27
C GLY A 113 4.77 -6.87 -11.98
N ARG A 114 3.46 -6.81 -11.72
CA ARG A 114 2.72 -5.55 -11.48
C ARG A 114 2.55 -5.19 -10.02
N LEU A 115 3.01 -6.05 -9.08
CA LEU A 115 2.83 -5.84 -7.65
C LEU A 115 3.76 -4.76 -7.10
N THR A 116 3.21 -3.90 -6.25
CA THR A 116 3.94 -3.07 -5.28
C THR A 116 3.46 -3.44 -3.88
N LEU A 117 4.39 -3.77 -2.99
CA LEU A 117 4.05 -4.12 -1.62
C LEU A 117 4.14 -2.87 -0.74
N GLY A 118 2.99 -2.23 -0.53
CA GLY A 118 2.86 -1.13 0.44
C GLY A 118 2.67 -1.70 1.84
N ILE A 119 3.53 -1.32 2.79
CA ILE A 119 3.52 -1.87 4.13
C ILE A 119 3.42 -0.79 5.21
N GLY A 120 2.73 -1.13 6.29
CA GLY A 120 2.59 -0.35 7.51
C GLY A 120 3.07 -1.12 8.74
N VAL A 121 3.19 -0.39 9.86
CA VAL A 121 3.58 -0.98 11.15
C VAL A 121 2.39 -1.33 12.06
N GLY A 122 1.16 -1.01 11.64
CA GLY A 122 -0.03 -1.16 12.46
C GLY A 122 -0.17 -0.13 13.58
N TRP A 123 -1.39 0.11 14.03
CA TRP A 123 -1.72 1.11 15.06
C TRP A 123 -2.65 0.55 16.16
N SER A 124 -3.52 -0.41 15.84
CA SER A 124 -4.48 -1.02 16.76
C SER A 124 -3.82 -2.09 17.61
N ARG A 125 -3.63 -1.83 18.90
CA ARG A 125 -3.11 -2.83 19.83
C ARG A 125 -4.03 -4.04 19.91
N GLU A 126 -5.32 -3.80 19.87
CA GLU A 126 -6.35 -4.83 19.98
C GLU A 126 -6.29 -5.83 18.80
N GLU A 127 -5.95 -5.35 17.61
CA GLU A 127 -5.73 -6.19 16.43
C GLU A 127 -4.52 -7.11 16.63
N PHE A 128 -3.39 -6.56 17.10
CA PHE A 128 -2.20 -7.36 17.44
C PHE A 128 -2.50 -8.40 18.54
N ASP A 129 -3.26 -8.02 19.57
CA ASP A 129 -3.63 -8.93 20.65
C ASP A 129 -4.53 -10.08 20.14
N ALA A 130 -5.48 -9.79 19.26
CA ALA A 130 -6.35 -10.79 18.62
C ALA A 130 -5.55 -11.81 17.78
N LEU A 131 -4.48 -11.33 17.12
CA LEU A 131 -3.58 -12.16 16.31
C LEU A 131 -2.51 -12.89 17.16
N GLY A 132 -2.41 -12.59 18.46
CA GLY A 132 -1.36 -13.14 19.32
C GLY A 132 0.04 -12.64 18.98
N VAL A 133 0.15 -11.47 18.36
CA VAL A 133 1.41 -10.84 17.96
C VAL A 133 1.76 -9.69 18.91
N PRO A 134 2.98 -9.61 19.49
CA PRO A 134 3.36 -8.51 20.37
C PRO A 134 3.28 -7.16 19.65
N PHE A 135 2.56 -6.21 20.24
CA PHE A 135 2.46 -4.82 19.70
C PHE A 135 3.78 -4.06 19.82
N GLU A 136 4.53 -4.34 20.89
CA GLU A 136 5.81 -3.71 21.19
C GLU A 136 6.84 -4.04 20.10
N ARG A 137 7.71 -3.06 19.83
CA ARG A 137 8.79 -3.20 18.84
C ARG A 137 8.33 -3.53 17.41
N ARG A 138 7.04 -3.36 17.10
CA ARG A 138 6.49 -3.63 15.76
C ARG A 138 7.24 -2.92 14.64
N SER A 139 7.78 -1.71 14.88
CA SER A 139 8.61 -1.00 13.88
C SER A 139 9.93 -1.72 13.58
N ALA A 140 10.64 -2.23 14.61
CA ALA A 140 11.86 -3.01 14.43
C ALA A 140 11.55 -4.35 13.76
N ARG A 141 10.46 -5.01 14.16
CA ARG A 141 9.98 -6.25 13.55
C ARG A 141 9.66 -6.03 12.06
N THR A 142 8.99 -4.94 11.69
CA THR A 142 8.69 -4.62 10.28
C THR A 142 9.96 -4.50 9.45
N ALA A 143 10.98 -3.81 9.95
CA ALA A 143 12.24 -3.65 9.24
C ALA A 143 12.96 -4.99 9.03
N GLU A 144 13.05 -5.80 10.09
CA GLU A 144 13.68 -7.14 9.99
C GLU A 144 12.88 -8.08 9.08
N TYR A 145 11.56 -8.03 9.13
CA TYR A 145 10.70 -8.82 8.25
C TYR A 145 10.88 -8.44 6.78
N ALA A 146 10.99 -7.14 6.46
CA ALA A 146 11.24 -6.68 5.11
C ALA A 146 12.62 -7.14 4.60
N GLU A 147 13.64 -7.11 5.45
CA GLU A 147 14.98 -7.63 5.12
C GLU A 147 14.96 -9.15 4.86
N ALA A 148 14.29 -9.91 5.75
CA ALA A 148 14.13 -11.36 5.59
C ALA A 148 13.37 -11.73 4.30
N ILE A 149 12.31 -10.97 3.96
CA ILE A 149 11.55 -11.11 2.72
C ILE A 149 12.43 -10.86 1.51
N ARG A 150 13.21 -9.78 1.49
CA ARG A 150 14.15 -9.48 0.40
C ARG A 150 15.20 -10.58 0.24
N THR A 151 15.75 -11.11 1.35
CA THR A 151 16.67 -12.25 1.34
C THR A 151 16.02 -13.48 0.68
N LEU A 152 14.77 -13.80 1.05
CA LEU A 152 14.01 -14.91 0.45
C LEU A 152 13.74 -14.73 -1.04
N TRP A 153 13.54 -13.51 -1.51
CA TRP A 153 13.33 -13.22 -2.93
C TRP A 153 14.65 -13.29 -3.73
N HIS A 154 15.73 -12.74 -3.18
CA HIS A 154 17.00 -12.60 -3.88
C HIS A 154 17.77 -13.93 -3.96
N ASP A 155 17.93 -14.64 -2.84
CA ASP A 155 18.80 -15.79 -2.74
C ASP A 155 18.11 -17.08 -3.22
N ASP A 156 18.85 -17.92 -4.00
CA ASP A 156 18.33 -19.23 -4.40
C ASP A 156 18.13 -20.16 -3.21
N VAL A 157 19.09 -20.14 -2.28
CA VAL A 157 19.02 -20.80 -0.97
C VAL A 157 19.25 -19.72 0.07
N ALA A 158 18.23 -19.37 0.80
CA ALA A 158 18.21 -18.28 1.75
C ALA A 158 18.46 -18.77 3.18
N SER A 159 19.27 -18.04 3.92
CA SER A 159 19.41 -18.17 5.37
C SER A 159 19.35 -16.79 6.00
N PHE A 160 18.67 -16.66 7.12
CA PHE A 160 18.51 -15.40 7.84
C PHE A 160 18.50 -15.65 9.35
N SER A 161 19.17 -14.78 10.11
CA SER A 161 19.24 -14.91 11.56
C SER A 161 19.09 -13.56 12.23
N GLY A 162 17.82 -13.13 12.39
CA GLY A 162 17.44 -11.93 13.10
C GLY A 162 16.98 -12.20 14.51
N GLU A 163 16.43 -11.17 15.13
CA GLU A 163 15.83 -11.24 16.47
C GLU A 163 14.40 -11.82 16.42
N PHE A 164 13.61 -11.41 15.42
CA PHE A 164 12.20 -11.77 15.30
C PHE A 164 11.97 -12.95 14.34
N VAL A 165 12.87 -13.19 13.40
CA VAL A 165 12.74 -14.28 12.43
C VAL A 165 14.08 -14.96 12.18
N ARG A 166 14.02 -16.29 12.05
CA ARG A 166 15.18 -17.12 11.70
C ARG A 166 14.76 -18.26 10.81
N PHE A 167 15.55 -18.50 9.78
CA PHE A 167 15.47 -19.68 8.92
C PHE A 167 16.86 -20.02 8.36
N ASP A 168 17.06 -21.27 7.97
CA ASP A 168 18.30 -21.74 7.42
C ASP A 168 18.07 -22.64 6.21
N SER A 169 18.84 -22.38 5.13
CA SER A 169 18.91 -23.20 3.92
C SER A 169 17.54 -23.47 3.27
N VAL A 170 16.64 -22.44 3.23
CA VAL A 170 15.31 -22.56 2.64
C VAL A 170 15.24 -21.98 1.21
N ARG A 171 14.26 -22.45 0.44
CA ARG A 171 13.95 -21.92 -0.90
C ARG A 171 12.52 -21.42 -0.95
N VAL A 172 12.31 -20.21 -1.42
CA VAL A 172 11.00 -19.65 -1.77
C VAL A 172 10.95 -19.44 -3.28
N ASN A 173 10.05 -20.14 -3.95
CA ASN A 173 9.78 -20.02 -5.38
C ASN A 173 8.25 -19.90 -5.61
N PRO A 174 7.78 -19.13 -6.65
CA PRO A 174 8.61 -18.42 -7.63
C PRO A 174 9.43 -17.30 -6.99
N LYS A 175 10.39 -16.77 -7.73
CA LYS A 175 11.04 -15.50 -7.41
C LYS A 175 10.24 -14.37 -8.08
N PRO A 176 10.27 -13.13 -7.53
CA PRO A 176 9.70 -11.96 -8.22
C PRO A 176 10.29 -11.79 -9.62
N LEU A 177 9.45 -11.35 -10.57
CA LEU A 177 9.79 -11.32 -11.99
C LEU A 177 10.81 -10.23 -12.36
N ARG A 178 10.74 -9.06 -11.72
CA ARG A 178 11.62 -7.93 -12.01
C ARG A 178 12.85 -7.99 -11.11
N ASP A 179 13.95 -8.51 -11.61
CA ASP A 179 15.23 -8.57 -10.90
C ASP A 179 15.14 -9.18 -9.48
N ARG A 180 14.20 -10.12 -9.28
CA ARG A 180 13.92 -10.73 -7.98
C ARG A 180 13.51 -9.72 -6.91
N HIS A 181 12.87 -8.62 -7.32
CA HIS A 181 12.50 -7.52 -6.47
C HIS A 181 11.04 -7.10 -6.67
N ILE A 182 10.30 -6.95 -5.58
CA ILE A 182 9.01 -6.26 -5.53
C ILE A 182 9.24 -4.95 -4.78
N PRO A 183 8.88 -3.79 -5.34
CA PRO A 183 9.04 -2.52 -4.62
C PRO A 183 8.27 -2.53 -3.30
N ILE A 184 8.96 -2.16 -2.21
CA ILE A 184 8.37 -2.01 -0.88
C ILE A 184 8.20 -0.53 -0.57
N VAL A 185 6.97 -0.02 -0.61
CA VAL A 185 6.65 1.35 -0.21
C VAL A 185 6.13 1.39 1.22
N LEU A 186 6.48 2.42 1.97
CA LEU A 186 6.16 2.53 3.39
C LEU A 186 5.05 3.54 3.64
N GLY A 187 4.04 3.12 4.40
CA GLY A 187 2.98 3.99 4.86
C GLY A 187 3.34 4.79 6.10
N GLY A 188 2.62 5.90 6.29
CA GLY A 188 2.70 6.73 7.48
C GLY A 188 3.34 8.10 7.24
N ASN A 189 2.86 9.09 8.02
CA ASN A 189 3.21 10.51 7.86
C ASN A 189 4.04 11.06 9.04
N SER A 190 4.34 10.24 10.06
CA SER A 190 5.17 10.64 11.20
C SER A 190 6.66 10.65 10.84
N ASP A 191 7.47 11.43 11.54
CA ASP A 191 8.93 11.46 11.36
C ASP A 191 9.54 10.05 11.45
N ALA A 192 9.05 9.21 12.37
CA ALA A 192 9.50 7.82 12.48
C ALA A 192 9.17 6.99 11.24
N ALA A 193 8.03 7.23 10.57
CA ALA A 193 7.68 6.59 9.31
C ALA A 193 8.57 7.10 8.17
N LEU A 194 8.76 8.41 8.06
CA LEU A 194 9.60 9.03 7.03
C LEU A 194 11.08 8.65 7.16
N ARG A 195 11.58 8.47 8.40
CA ARG A 195 12.92 7.92 8.63
C ARG A 195 13.04 6.50 8.07
N ARG A 196 12.06 5.63 8.29
CA ARG A 196 12.07 4.27 7.72
C ARG A 196 12.08 4.29 6.18
N VAL A 197 11.33 5.21 5.56
CA VAL A 197 11.38 5.41 4.10
C VAL A 197 12.82 5.69 3.66
N ALA A 198 13.50 6.63 4.32
CA ALA A 198 14.88 6.99 4.01
C ALA A 198 15.88 5.88 4.37
N ASP A 199 15.62 5.08 5.41
CA ASP A 199 16.52 4.00 5.83
C ASP A 199 16.53 2.83 4.83
N TRP A 200 15.36 2.36 4.37
CA TRP A 200 15.28 1.12 3.61
C TRP A 200 14.05 0.95 2.68
N GLY A 201 13.09 1.89 2.65
CA GLY A 201 11.93 1.80 1.77
C GLY A 201 12.29 2.05 0.30
N ASP A 202 11.54 1.49 -0.65
CA ASP A 202 11.67 1.83 -2.06
C ASP A 202 10.76 3.02 -2.44
N GLY A 203 9.96 3.49 -1.49
CA GLY A 203 9.08 4.64 -1.65
C GLY A 203 8.24 4.94 -0.42
N TRP A 204 7.38 5.92 -0.56
CA TRP A 204 6.46 6.39 0.46
C TRP A 204 5.01 6.41 -0.07
N TYR A 205 4.08 5.95 0.76
CA TYR A 205 2.65 6.14 0.57
C TYR A 205 2.11 7.04 1.69
N GLY A 206 1.95 8.34 1.40
CA GLY A 206 1.32 9.29 2.29
C GLY A 206 -0.19 9.14 2.25
N PHE A 207 -0.79 8.68 3.35
CA PHE A 207 -2.24 8.47 3.42
C PHE A 207 -2.93 9.58 4.20
N ASN A 208 -4.09 10.03 3.69
CA ASN A 208 -4.96 11.03 4.32
C ASN A 208 -4.24 12.35 4.67
N VAL A 209 -3.46 12.86 3.71
CA VAL A 209 -2.70 14.12 3.87
C VAL A 209 -3.60 15.32 3.56
N ASP A 210 -3.48 16.40 4.34
CA ASP A 210 -4.38 17.57 4.26
C ASP A 210 -4.29 18.38 2.95
N GLY A 211 -3.24 18.20 2.16
CA GLY A 211 -3.08 18.94 0.90
C GLY A 211 -1.62 19.15 0.50
N PRO A 212 -1.38 19.80 -0.65
CA PRO A 212 -0.03 19.96 -1.23
C PRO A 212 0.98 20.62 -0.30
N THR A 213 0.59 21.62 0.49
CA THR A 213 1.49 22.27 1.47
C THR A 213 2.03 21.29 2.51
N THR A 214 1.16 20.39 3.02
CA THR A 214 1.58 19.34 3.96
C THR A 214 2.46 18.31 3.25
N VAL A 215 2.12 17.92 2.02
CA VAL A 215 2.96 17.04 1.20
C VAL A 215 4.35 17.63 1.01
N ALA A 216 4.47 18.92 0.67
CA ALA A 216 5.76 19.61 0.51
C ALA A 216 6.64 19.46 1.75
N ARG A 217 6.08 19.67 2.94
CA ARG A 217 6.80 19.50 4.21
C ARG A 217 7.26 18.05 4.42
N LEU A 218 6.40 17.07 4.17
CA LEU A 218 6.73 15.65 4.35
C LEU A 218 7.81 15.20 3.35
N VAL A 219 7.71 15.61 2.08
CA VAL A 219 8.72 15.33 1.06
C VAL A 219 10.07 15.97 1.41
N ALA A 220 10.07 17.23 1.88
CA ALA A 220 11.29 17.88 2.35
C ALA A 220 11.94 17.11 3.52
N THR A 221 11.13 16.60 4.45
CA THR A 221 11.60 15.76 5.56
C THR A 221 12.21 14.43 5.07
N ILE A 222 11.57 13.75 4.11
CA ILE A 222 12.11 12.53 3.50
C ILE A 222 13.46 12.83 2.84
N ARG A 223 13.55 13.90 2.06
CA ARG A 223 14.80 14.30 1.37
C ARG A 223 15.93 14.60 2.37
N ALA A 224 15.64 15.33 3.46
CA ALA A 224 16.62 15.59 4.51
C ALA A 224 17.12 14.28 5.17
N PHE A 225 16.21 13.34 5.47
CA PHE A 225 16.61 12.05 6.02
C PHE A 225 17.41 11.20 5.03
N CYS A 226 17.14 11.28 3.72
CA CYS A 226 17.95 10.62 2.70
C CYS A 226 19.34 11.24 2.61
N GLU A 227 19.47 12.58 2.68
CA GLU A 227 20.75 13.28 2.68
C GLU A 227 21.63 12.86 3.87
N GLU A 228 21.06 12.80 5.09
CA GLU A 228 21.74 12.29 6.29
C GLU A 228 22.35 10.88 6.09
N ARG A 229 21.79 10.08 5.18
CA ARG A 229 22.15 8.67 4.87
C ARG A 229 22.93 8.51 3.57
N SER A 230 23.27 9.61 2.90
CA SER A 230 23.87 9.61 1.57
C SER A 230 23.07 8.75 0.56
N ARG A 231 21.74 8.77 0.68
CA ARG A 231 20.82 8.04 -0.19
C ARG A 231 20.20 8.98 -1.21
N ASP A 232 20.11 8.53 -2.46
CA ASP A 232 19.42 9.28 -3.51
C ASP A 232 17.90 9.28 -3.29
N ALA A 233 17.35 10.44 -2.92
CA ALA A 233 15.91 10.60 -2.71
C ALA A 233 15.10 10.54 -4.03
N THR A 234 15.73 10.76 -5.19
CA THR A 234 15.05 10.70 -6.50
C THR A 234 14.73 9.28 -6.95
N ALA A 235 15.38 8.27 -6.33
CA ALA A 235 15.07 6.87 -6.56
C ALA A 235 13.81 6.38 -5.82
N LEU A 236 13.28 7.18 -4.89
CA LEU A 236 12.07 6.83 -4.14
C LEU A 236 10.81 7.07 -4.97
N ARG A 237 9.89 6.11 -4.96
CA ARG A 237 8.54 6.28 -5.49
C ARG A 237 7.68 6.99 -4.44
N LEU A 238 7.10 8.13 -4.81
CA LEU A 238 6.27 8.92 -3.91
C LEU A 238 4.81 8.88 -4.36
N ALA A 239 3.97 8.21 -3.59
CA ALA A 239 2.52 8.18 -3.78
C ALA A 239 1.83 8.88 -2.61
N VAL A 240 0.77 9.63 -2.88
CA VAL A 240 -0.01 10.30 -1.84
C VAL A 240 -1.50 10.14 -2.08
N ALA A 241 -2.26 9.99 -1.00
CA ALA A 241 -3.70 10.13 -0.96
C ALA A 241 -4.03 11.36 -0.11
N LEU A 242 -4.61 12.39 -0.72
CA LEU A 242 -5.07 13.56 0.00
C LEU A 242 -6.43 13.29 0.64
N ARG A 243 -6.75 14.01 1.73
CA ARG A 243 -8.05 13.91 2.41
C ARG A 243 -9.19 14.40 1.52
N ASP A 244 -8.98 15.51 0.84
CA ASP A 244 -9.95 16.15 -0.06
C ASP A 244 -9.22 16.63 -1.33
N PRO A 245 -8.84 15.70 -2.23
CA PRO A 245 -8.05 16.03 -3.40
C PRO A 245 -8.86 16.84 -4.42
N GLN A 246 -8.21 17.82 -5.07
CA GLN A 246 -8.78 18.59 -6.14
C GLN A 246 -7.93 18.42 -7.41
N PRO A 247 -8.52 18.44 -8.64
CA PRO A 247 -7.74 18.38 -9.86
C PRO A 247 -6.67 19.50 -9.98
N SER A 248 -6.90 20.66 -9.34
CA SER A 248 -5.94 21.75 -9.24
C SER A 248 -4.67 21.42 -8.44
N ASP A 249 -4.69 20.39 -7.60
CA ASP A 249 -3.53 19.99 -6.78
C ASP A 249 -2.47 19.26 -7.60
N LEU A 250 -2.84 18.72 -8.79
CA LEU A 250 -1.99 17.85 -9.59
C LEU A 250 -0.70 18.56 -10.06
N GLU A 251 -0.77 19.82 -10.46
CA GLU A 251 0.41 20.58 -10.90
C GLU A 251 1.39 20.79 -9.73
N GLU A 252 0.88 21.20 -8.56
CA GLU A 252 1.71 21.41 -7.36
C GLU A 252 2.34 20.11 -6.88
N LEU A 253 1.58 19.01 -6.81
CA LEU A 253 2.09 17.70 -6.44
C LEU A 253 3.15 17.18 -7.42
N ALA A 254 2.97 17.39 -8.73
CA ALA A 254 3.96 17.04 -9.74
C ALA A 254 5.27 17.83 -9.55
N ALA A 255 5.17 19.14 -9.25
CA ALA A 255 6.32 20.00 -8.98
C ALA A 255 7.10 19.56 -7.70
N LEU A 256 6.41 18.94 -6.73
CA LEU A 256 7.02 18.35 -5.54
C LEU A 256 7.72 17.01 -5.82
N GLY A 257 7.55 16.44 -7.01
CA GLY A 257 8.09 15.14 -7.39
C GLY A 257 7.24 13.96 -6.93
N ILE A 258 5.94 14.17 -6.72
CA ILE A 258 5.00 13.08 -6.47
C ILE A 258 4.78 12.30 -7.77
N ASP A 259 4.98 11.00 -7.72
CA ASP A 259 4.80 10.10 -8.86
C ASP A 259 3.32 9.76 -9.10
N GLU A 260 2.55 9.67 -8.00
CA GLU A 260 1.17 9.18 -8.06
C GLU A 260 0.28 9.84 -7.02
N LEU A 261 -0.84 10.44 -7.46
CA LEU A 261 -1.96 10.78 -6.59
C LEU A 261 -2.93 9.60 -6.57
N VAL A 262 -3.25 9.13 -5.37
CA VAL A 262 -4.17 8.00 -5.15
C VAL A 262 -5.51 8.53 -4.69
N LEU A 263 -6.56 8.33 -5.48
CA LEU A 263 -7.93 8.66 -5.11
C LEU A 263 -8.48 7.57 -4.19
N VAL A 264 -8.93 7.96 -2.99
CA VAL A 264 -9.54 7.04 -2.01
C VAL A 264 -11.04 7.24 -2.02
N ALA A 265 -11.77 6.26 -2.54
CA ALA A 265 -13.22 6.34 -2.64
C ALA A 265 -13.84 4.93 -2.71
N GLY A 266 -15.02 4.76 -2.11
CA GLY A 266 -15.78 3.52 -2.19
C GLY A 266 -16.62 3.47 -3.47
N PRO A 267 -16.60 2.34 -4.24
CA PRO A 267 -17.43 2.18 -5.42
C PRO A 267 -18.90 1.96 -5.03
N PRO A 268 -19.87 2.16 -5.95
CA PRO A 268 -21.23 1.67 -5.80
C PRO A 268 -21.32 0.15 -5.61
N ASP A 269 -22.42 -0.32 -5.02
CA ASP A 269 -22.66 -1.74 -4.71
C ASP A 269 -22.98 -2.63 -5.92
N ASP A 270 -23.33 -2.02 -7.05
CA ASP A 270 -23.66 -2.67 -8.32
C ASP A 270 -22.47 -2.57 -9.29
N ALA A 271 -22.11 -3.67 -9.93
CA ALA A 271 -20.95 -3.74 -10.81
C ALA A 271 -21.02 -2.80 -12.01
N HIS A 272 -22.22 -2.59 -12.60
CA HIS A 272 -22.38 -1.66 -13.74
C HIS A 272 -22.22 -0.21 -13.27
N ALA A 273 -22.88 0.14 -12.17
CA ALA A 273 -22.74 1.46 -11.56
C ALA A 273 -21.29 1.73 -11.09
N ALA A 274 -20.58 0.70 -10.63
CA ALA A 274 -19.17 0.82 -10.24
C ALA A 274 -18.25 1.09 -11.44
N ALA A 275 -18.51 0.46 -12.60
CA ALA A 275 -17.77 0.76 -13.83
C ALA A 275 -18.05 2.19 -14.33
N ASP A 276 -19.30 2.63 -14.32
CA ASP A 276 -19.68 3.99 -14.70
C ASP A 276 -19.03 5.03 -13.77
N TRP A 277 -19.04 4.79 -12.47
CA TRP A 277 -18.39 5.62 -11.47
C TRP A 277 -16.86 5.77 -11.72
N VAL A 278 -16.17 4.68 -12.10
CA VAL A 278 -14.73 4.77 -12.48
C VAL A 278 -14.54 5.65 -13.70
N ASN A 279 -15.42 5.53 -14.72
CA ASN A 279 -15.35 6.36 -15.93
C ASN A 279 -15.63 7.84 -15.61
N GLU A 280 -16.54 8.15 -14.68
CA GLU A 280 -16.80 9.51 -14.21
C GLU A 280 -15.58 10.10 -13.50
N LEU A 281 -14.94 9.33 -12.60
CA LEU A 281 -13.68 9.74 -11.97
C LEU A 281 -12.59 9.99 -13.02
N ALA A 282 -12.45 9.11 -14.00
CA ALA A 282 -11.48 9.26 -15.07
C ALA A 282 -11.73 10.54 -15.88
N ALA A 283 -12.98 10.81 -16.24
CA ALA A 283 -13.35 12.02 -16.97
C ALA A 283 -13.08 13.31 -16.18
N GLN A 284 -13.19 13.27 -14.86
CA GLN A 284 -12.91 14.40 -13.99
C GLN A 284 -11.40 14.65 -13.82
N TRP A 285 -10.59 13.60 -13.68
CA TRP A 285 -9.22 13.70 -13.19
C TRP A 285 -8.14 13.56 -14.27
N LEU A 286 -8.29 12.64 -15.23
CA LEU A 286 -7.25 12.35 -16.22
C LEU A 286 -6.93 13.53 -17.15
N PRO A 287 -7.90 14.38 -17.58
CA PRO A 287 -7.59 15.55 -18.39
C PRO A 287 -6.68 16.57 -17.70
N ALA A 288 -6.66 16.60 -16.38
CA ALA A 288 -5.82 17.53 -15.61
C ALA A 288 -4.35 17.03 -15.42
N LEU A 289 -4.03 15.82 -15.92
CA LEU A 289 -2.65 15.31 -15.94
C LEU A 289 -1.83 15.78 -17.17
N SER A 290 -2.46 16.41 -18.14
CA SER A 290 -1.86 16.81 -19.42
C SER A 290 -1.06 18.11 -19.35
#